data_46972d3d3618dfed28570f935f3b9648
#
_entry.id   46972d3d3618dfed28570f935f3b9648
#
_cell.length_a   1.000
_cell.length_b   1.000
_cell.length_c   1.000
_cell.angle_alpha   90.00
_cell.angle_beta   90.00
_cell.angle_gamma   90.00
#
_symmetry.space_group_name_H-M   'P 1'
#
loop_
_entity.id
_entity.type
_entity.pdbx_description
1 polymer ?
#
loop_
_entity_poly.entity_id
_entity_poly.type
_entity_poly.pdbx_seq_one_letter_code
_entity_poly.pdbx_strand_id
1 'polypeptide(L)'
;MRLPTTDPSRLRAFHIGGYWRGANDMVRQMMLGLRAAGAEVHEYSTDEHREALDTEGRPYDRGTTGPVWLRFERLREPLERFAPHLIVCNAGGLSFRPEDARALRRGACLLGIALSDPDVFAPATRHFAATFDLFLTNAPGCVPRYRALGARAGVLPIATNEAFFHPAPPSSEHACEVLVLGRAHPDRLEPVRALVERFDTHVYGEGWDEHGIAGRGLIYGDDVLAALASARITVIFFRTGGGHALVKVGLFDFAAAGALVLTNRFAEVERYFDYGREIVGFDSTDELLAQVRHYLDHPDEAAAVRAAGRARVLAEHTWPAVWPRILAQLGKDVGEAAA
;
A
#
# COMPACT_ATOMS: atom_id res chain seq x y z
N MET A 1 -2.05 -3.75 -26.40
CA MET A 1 -1.97 -5.20 -26.67
C MET A 1 -2.81 -5.94 -25.62
N ARG A 2 -3.41 -7.08 -25.96
CA ARG A 2 -4.09 -7.90 -24.93
C ARG A 2 -3.06 -8.72 -24.15
N LEU A 3 -3.28 -8.87 -22.85
CA LEU A 3 -2.53 -9.83 -22.05
C LEU A 3 -2.77 -11.24 -22.62
N PRO A 4 -1.73 -12.04 -22.90
CA PRO A 4 -1.90 -13.36 -23.54
C PRO A 4 -2.66 -14.34 -22.64
N THR A 5 -2.64 -14.13 -21.34
CA THR A 5 -3.34 -14.92 -20.34
C THR A 5 -3.62 -14.11 -19.09
N THR A 6 -4.73 -14.38 -18.43
CA THR A 6 -5.05 -13.89 -17.07
C THR A 6 -4.72 -14.91 -15.98
N ASP A 7 -4.25 -16.10 -16.37
CA ASP A 7 -3.75 -17.13 -15.46
C ASP A 7 -2.33 -16.77 -15.00
N PRO A 8 -2.12 -16.47 -13.72
CA PRO A 8 -0.80 -16.09 -13.21
C PRO A 8 0.27 -17.15 -13.48
N SER A 9 -0.08 -18.44 -13.42
CA SER A 9 0.90 -19.55 -13.59
C SER A 9 1.55 -19.61 -14.99
N ARG A 10 1.00 -18.88 -15.95
CA ARG A 10 1.49 -18.78 -17.33
C ARG A 10 2.04 -17.42 -17.66
N LEU A 11 2.20 -16.54 -16.66
CA LEU A 11 2.56 -15.15 -16.82
C LEU A 11 4.04 -14.92 -16.51
N ARG A 12 4.74 -14.19 -17.40
CA ARG A 12 6.03 -13.58 -17.09
C ARG A 12 5.82 -12.09 -16.87
N ALA A 13 6.11 -11.62 -15.64
CA ALA A 13 5.95 -10.25 -15.23
C ALA A 13 7.30 -9.61 -14.93
N PHE A 14 7.58 -8.47 -15.55
CA PHE A 14 8.76 -7.64 -15.28
C PHE A 14 8.32 -6.46 -14.42
N HIS A 15 8.85 -6.37 -13.21
CA HIS A 15 8.48 -5.33 -12.28
C HIS A 15 9.57 -4.26 -12.20
N ILE A 16 9.16 -3.00 -12.32
CA ILE A 16 10.01 -1.83 -12.17
C ILE A 16 9.50 -1.05 -10.96
N GLY A 17 10.29 -0.99 -9.90
CA GLY A 17 9.89 -0.36 -8.66
C GLY A 17 11.03 0.11 -7.79
N GLY A 18 10.74 0.99 -6.83
CA GLY A 18 11.64 1.36 -5.73
C GLY A 18 11.39 0.47 -4.52
N TYR A 19 12.43 -0.13 -3.98
CA TYR A 19 12.36 -1.05 -2.84
C TYR A 19 12.98 -0.42 -1.58
N TRP A 20 12.37 0.64 -1.11
CA TRP A 20 12.91 1.56 -0.08
C TRP A 20 13.10 0.94 1.30
N ARG A 21 12.32 -0.08 1.66
CA ARG A 21 12.20 -0.59 3.02
C ARG A 21 12.46 -2.09 3.15
N GLY A 22 13.20 -2.66 2.22
CA GLY A 22 13.55 -4.08 2.27
C GLY A 22 12.36 -5.04 2.10
N ALA A 23 12.34 -6.14 2.84
CA ALA A 23 11.36 -7.21 2.68
C ALA A 23 9.92 -6.79 3.00
N ASN A 24 9.72 -5.81 3.88
CA ASN A 24 8.40 -5.33 4.31
C ASN A 24 7.84 -4.21 3.44
N ASP A 25 8.51 -3.85 2.35
CA ASP A 25 8.00 -2.90 1.40
C ASP A 25 6.78 -3.46 0.66
N MET A 26 5.68 -2.70 0.65
CA MET A 26 4.41 -3.10 0.00
C MET A 26 4.60 -3.46 -1.48
N VAL A 27 5.50 -2.77 -2.16
CA VAL A 27 5.83 -3.02 -3.58
C VAL A 27 6.41 -4.41 -3.75
N ARG A 28 7.36 -4.79 -2.89
CA ARG A 28 7.96 -6.12 -2.91
C ARG A 28 6.94 -7.20 -2.52
N GLN A 29 6.15 -6.96 -1.49
CA GLN A 29 5.09 -7.89 -1.05
C GLN A 29 4.07 -8.16 -2.16
N MET A 30 3.69 -7.13 -2.92
CA MET A 30 2.81 -7.25 -4.07
C MET A 30 3.40 -8.20 -5.13
N MET A 31 4.71 -8.06 -5.44
CA MET A 31 5.37 -8.93 -6.41
C MET A 31 5.60 -10.35 -5.89
N LEU A 32 5.91 -10.51 -4.61
CA LEU A 32 5.97 -11.84 -3.98
C LEU A 32 4.61 -12.53 -4.01
N GLY A 33 3.52 -11.78 -3.83
CA GLY A 33 2.16 -12.30 -3.99
C GLY A 33 1.86 -12.74 -5.41
N LEU A 34 2.37 -12.05 -6.43
CA LEU A 34 2.23 -12.47 -7.83
C LEU A 34 3.02 -13.76 -8.11
N ARG A 35 4.22 -13.90 -7.52
CA ARG A 35 4.98 -15.17 -7.56
C ARG A 35 4.23 -16.31 -6.86
N ALA A 36 3.67 -16.04 -5.69
CA ALA A 36 2.89 -17.03 -4.95
C ALA A 36 1.63 -17.47 -5.72
N ALA A 37 1.06 -16.58 -6.56
CA ALA A 37 -0.01 -16.92 -7.49
C ALA A 37 0.48 -17.71 -8.72
N GLY A 38 1.78 -17.99 -8.84
CA GLY A 38 2.39 -18.85 -9.85
C GLY A 38 3.17 -18.15 -10.96
N ALA A 39 3.21 -16.82 -11.02
CA ALA A 39 3.89 -16.09 -12.07
C ALA A 39 5.42 -16.13 -11.93
N GLU A 40 6.11 -16.15 -13.08
CA GLU A 40 7.53 -15.85 -13.14
C GLU A 40 7.72 -14.33 -13.07
N VAL A 41 8.41 -13.83 -12.03
CA VAL A 41 8.58 -12.39 -11.80
C VAL A 41 10.06 -12.01 -11.79
N HIS A 42 10.44 -11.09 -12.66
CA HIS A 42 11.73 -10.39 -12.62
C HIS A 42 11.54 -9.03 -11.95
N GLU A 43 12.35 -8.74 -10.93
CA GLU A 43 12.33 -7.46 -10.22
C GLU A 43 13.51 -6.60 -10.67
N TYR A 44 13.21 -5.35 -11.05
CA TYR A 44 14.19 -4.33 -11.39
C TYR A 44 14.06 -3.17 -10.41
N SER A 45 15.08 -3.00 -9.56
CA SER A 45 15.10 -1.93 -8.56
C SER A 45 15.62 -0.62 -9.16
N THR A 46 14.78 0.41 -9.17
CA THR A 46 15.19 1.75 -9.61
C THR A 46 16.16 2.42 -8.64
N ASP A 47 16.13 2.04 -7.36
CA ASP A 47 17.02 2.59 -6.33
C ASP A 47 18.45 2.06 -6.46
N GLU A 48 18.59 0.76 -6.73
CA GLU A 48 19.90 0.11 -6.92
C GLU A 48 20.58 0.63 -8.19
N HIS A 49 19.82 0.91 -9.23
CA HIS A 49 20.36 1.30 -10.53
C HIS A 49 20.44 2.81 -10.75
N ARG A 50 19.91 3.64 -9.84
CA ARG A 50 19.83 5.11 -9.96
C ARG A 50 19.33 5.57 -11.33
N GLU A 51 18.22 5.01 -11.76
CA GLU A 51 17.76 5.01 -13.15
C GLU A 51 16.82 6.17 -13.51
N ALA A 52 16.71 7.19 -12.64
CA ALA A 52 15.77 8.26 -12.86
C ALA A 52 16.40 9.48 -13.54
N LEU A 53 15.69 10.04 -14.52
CA LEU A 53 15.98 11.33 -15.13
C LEU A 53 14.84 12.30 -14.87
N ASP A 54 15.17 13.58 -14.67
CA ASP A 54 14.19 14.67 -14.65
C ASP A 54 13.63 14.96 -16.07
N THR A 55 12.75 15.95 -16.15
CA THR A 55 12.14 16.36 -17.42
C THR A 55 13.15 16.87 -18.45
N GLU A 56 14.33 17.28 -18.01
CA GLU A 56 15.40 17.80 -18.85
C GLU A 56 16.46 16.73 -19.19
N GLY A 57 16.26 15.49 -18.72
CA GLY A 57 17.16 14.38 -18.98
C GLY A 57 18.39 14.34 -18.06
N ARG A 58 18.40 15.11 -16.96
CA ARG A 58 19.46 15.07 -15.95
C ARG A 58 19.16 13.97 -14.92
N PRO A 59 20.19 13.41 -14.23
CA PRO A 59 19.96 12.49 -13.14
C PRO A 59 19.01 13.09 -12.09
N TYR A 60 18.02 12.28 -11.70
CA TYR A 60 17.02 12.71 -10.71
C TYR A 60 17.68 12.96 -9.34
N ASP A 61 17.37 14.11 -8.76
CA ASP A 61 17.59 14.42 -7.37
C ASP A 61 16.23 14.56 -6.65
N ARG A 62 16.15 14.15 -5.39
CA ARG A 62 14.89 14.13 -4.58
C ARG A 62 14.19 15.49 -4.47
N GLY A 63 14.84 16.58 -4.86
CA GLY A 63 14.26 17.93 -4.93
C GLY A 63 13.59 18.27 -6.26
N THR A 64 13.64 17.41 -7.26
CA THR A 64 13.09 17.66 -8.59
C THR A 64 11.56 17.60 -8.56
N THR A 65 10.90 18.68 -9.01
CA THR A 65 9.45 18.73 -9.19
C THR A 65 9.08 18.40 -10.63
N GLY A 66 8.09 17.50 -10.80
CA GLY A 66 7.58 17.10 -12.11
C GLY A 66 7.75 15.61 -12.40
N PRO A 67 7.38 15.17 -13.61
CA PRO A 67 7.51 13.77 -13.99
C PRO A 67 8.98 13.38 -14.13
N VAL A 68 9.29 12.21 -13.64
CA VAL A 68 10.63 11.63 -13.70
C VAL A 68 10.61 10.44 -14.63
N TRP A 69 11.59 10.40 -15.55
CA TRP A 69 11.63 9.40 -16.60
C TRP A 69 12.68 8.33 -16.31
N LEU A 70 12.31 7.09 -16.60
CA LEU A 70 13.23 5.96 -16.54
C LEU A 70 14.26 6.04 -17.70
N ARG A 71 15.47 5.59 -17.44
CA ARG A 71 16.52 5.43 -18.48
C ARG A 71 16.25 4.16 -19.27
N PHE A 72 15.44 4.26 -20.31
CA PHE A 72 14.96 3.12 -21.09
C PHE A 72 16.08 2.31 -21.73
N GLU A 73 17.19 2.93 -22.09
CA GLU A 73 18.37 2.26 -22.65
C GLU A 73 18.93 1.17 -21.74
N ARG A 74 18.82 1.33 -20.43
CA ARG A 74 19.28 0.34 -19.44
C ARG A 74 18.28 -0.79 -19.19
N LEU A 75 17.02 -0.51 -19.45
CA LEU A 75 15.95 -1.51 -19.33
C LEU A 75 15.88 -2.43 -20.54
N ARG A 76 16.41 -2.01 -21.69
CA ARG A 76 16.25 -2.72 -22.96
C ARG A 76 16.77 -4.16 -22.89
N GLU A 77 18.04 -4.36 -22.53
CA GLU A 77 18.64 -5.70 -22.47
C GLU A 77 17.94 -6.62 -21.45
N PRO A 78 17.68 -6.21 -20.18
CA PRO A 78 16.91 -7.03 -19.25
C PRO A 78 15.51 -7.40 -19.78
N LEU A 79 14.80 -6.46 -20.41
CA LEU A 79 13.47 -6.70 -20.95
C LEU A 79 13.51 -7.66 -22.15
N GLU A 80 14.44 -7.48 -23.08
CA GLU A 80 14.60 -8.36 -24.24
C GLU A 80 14.95 -9.79 -23.82
N ARG A 81 15.86 -9.94 -22.85
CA ARG A 81 16.27 -11.25 -22.32
C ARG A 81 15.14 -11.96 -21.58
N PHE A 82 14.38 -11.23 -20.78
CA PHE A 82 13.28 -11.79 -19.99
C PHE A 82 12.01 -12.02 -20.84
N ALA A 83 11.79 -11.21 -21.86
CA ALA A 83 10.63 -11.24 -22.77
C ALA A 83 9.27 -11.30 -22.00
N PRO A 84 8.92 -10.26 -21.21
CA PRO A 84 7.75 -10.28 -20.35
C PRO A 84 6.43 -10.25 -21.15
N HIS A 85 5.38 -10.82 -20.57
CA HIS A 85 4.00 -10.61 -21.04
C HIS A 85 3.39 -9.35 -20.38
N LEU A 86 3.83 -9.02 -19.16
CA LEU A 86 3.36 -7.90 -18.37
C LEU A 86 4.54 -7.11 -17.80
N ILE A 87 4.50 -5.80 -17.95
CA ILE A 87 5.40 -4.87 -17.25
C ILE A 87 4.59 -4.12 -16.22
N VAL A 88 4.97 -4.25 -14.95
CA VAL A 88 4.37 -3.53 -13.83
C VAL A 88 5.31 -2.40 -13.42
N CYS A 89 4.83 -1.16 -13.42
CA CYS A 89 5.60 0.01 -13.02
C CYS A 89 4.91 0.71 -11.84
N ASN A 90 5.57 0.72 -10.68
CA ASN A 90 5.13 1.43 -9.48
C ASN A 90 6.30 2.10 -8.74
N ALA A 91 7.11 2.80 -9.46
CA ALA A 91 8.35 3.42 -9.00
C ALA A 91 8.14 4.86 -8.47
N GLY A 92 7.08 5.10 -7.70
CA GLY A 92 6.92 6.32 -6.89
C GLY A 92 6.83 7.65 -7.66
N GLY A 93 6.48 7.67 -8.92
CA GLY A 93 6.46 8.87 -9.77
C GLY A 93 7.39 8.76 -10.96
N LEU A 94 8.20 7.72 -11.00
CA LEU A 94 8.99 7.32 -12.16
C LEU A 94 8.11 6.66 -13.21
N SER A 95 8.35 6.93 -14.49
CA SER A 95 7.63 6.30 -15.57
C SER A 95 8.40 6.29 -16.88
N PHE A 96 7.83 5.64 -17.88
CA PHE A 96 8.32 5.65 -19.25
C PHE A 96 7.94 6.94 -19.95
N ARG A 97 8.80 7.43 -20.81
CA ARG A 97 8.41 8.43 -21.82
C ARG A 97 7.34 7.83 -22.75
N PRO A 98 6.44 8.65 -23.32
CA PRO A 98 5.37 8.14 -24.20
C PRO A 98 5.88 7.32 -25.38
N GLU A 99 7.04 7.66 -25.95
CA GLU A 99 7.69 6.91 -27.04
C GLU A 99 8.20 5.56 -26.60
N ASP A 100 8.81 5.46 -25.40
CA ASP A 100 9.31 4.21 -24.83
C ASP A 100 8.15 3.28 -24.48
N ALA A 101 7.10 3.81 -23.87
CA ALA A 101 5.87 3.05 -23.57
C ALA A 101 5.25 2.47 -24.86
N ARG A 102 5.19 3.26 -25.94
CA ARG A 102 4.69 2.77 -27.25
C ARG A 102 5.56 1.65 -27.82
N ALA A 103 6.87 1.72 -27.63
CA ALA A 103 7.77 0.64 -28.06
C ALA A 103 7.53 -0.65 -27.25
N LEU A 104 7.41 -0.56 -25.96
CA LEU A 104 7.15 -1.69 -25.05
C LEU A 104 5.82 -2.38 -25.32
N ARG A 105 4.76 -1.60 -25.61
CA ARG A 105 3.41 -2.14 -25.88
C ARG A 105 3.32 -3.01 -27.13
N ARG A 106 4.36 -3.13 -27.94
CA ARG A 106 4.44 -4.09 -29.05
C ARG A 106 4.67 -5.52 -28.57
N GLY A 107 5.28 -5.69 -27.39
CA GLY A 107 5.67 -7.00 -26.86
C GLY A 107 5.06 -7.36 -25.50
N ALA A 108 4.60 -6.38 -24.70
CA ALA A 108 4.07 -6.59 -23.37
C ALA A 108 2.91 -5.63 -23.03
N CYS A 109 2.03 -6.04 -22.12
CA CYS A 109 1.04 -5.14 -21.50
C CYS A 109 1.72 -4.28 -20.45
N LEU A 110 1.33 -3.01 -20.33
CA LEU A 110 1.85 -2.07 -19.34
C LEU A 110 0.80 -1.81 -18.25
N LEU A 111 1.13 -2.15 -17.00
CA LEU A 111 0.36 -1.83 -15.80
C LEU A 111 1.09 -0.76 -14.99
N GLY A 112 0.48 0.42 -14.84
CA GLY A 112 0.98 1.48 -13.95
C GLY A 112 0.26 1.43 -12.61
N ILE A 113 0.98 1.69 -11.51
CA ILE A 113 0.42 1.70 -10.15
C ILE A 113 0.91 2.93 -9.39
N ALA A 114 -0.05 3.73 -8.88
CA ALA A 114 0.19 4.83 -7.95
C ALA A 114 -0.22 4.44 -6.53
N LEU A 115 0.72 4.54 -5.58
CA LEU A 115 0.52 4.18 -4.17
C LEU A 115 0.45 5.39 -3.23
N SER A 116 0.72 6.59 -3.75
CA SER A 116 0.78 7.83 -2.97
C SER A 116 -0.17 8.91 -3.51
N ASP A 117 -1.20 8.52 -4.26
CA ASP A 117 -2.28 9.43 -4.63
C ASP A 117 -3.12 9.81 -3.40
N PRO A 118 -3.71 11.00 -3.39
CA PRO A 118 -3.68 12.03 -4.44
C PRO A 118 -2.44 12.92 -4.41
N ASP A 119 -1.51 12.74 -3.45
CA ASP A 119 -0.36 13.63 -3.24
C ASP A 119 0.59 13.66 -4.46
N VAL A 120 0.74 12.55 -5.18
CA VAL A 120 1.59 12.44 -6.38
C VAL A 120 0.85 12.70 -7.70
N PHE A 121 -0.47 12.88 -7.68
CA PHE A 121 -1.24 13.08 -8.91
C PHE A 121 -0.79 14.31 -9.69
N ALA A 122 -0.80 15.48 -9.05
CA ALA A 122 -0.49 16.75 -9.71
C ALA A 122 0.99 16.87 -10.12
N PRO A 123 1.96 16.53 -9.25
CA PRO A 123 3.37 16.66 -9.62
C PRO A 123 3.87 15.60 -10.60
N ALA A 124 3.29 14.41 -10.65
CA ALA A 124 3.88 13.32 -11.41
C ALA A 124 2.88 12.50 -12.24
N THR A 125 1.99 11.73 -11.61
CA THR A 125 1.28 10.62 -12.26
C THR A 125 0.31 11.04 -13.37
N ARG A 126 -0.27 12.24 -13.30
CA ARG A 126 -1.13 12.78 -14.37
C ARG A 126 -0.42 12.90 -15.72
N HIS A 127 0.90 13.00 -15.74
CA HIS A 127 1.69 13.22 -16.97
C HIS A 127 1.93 11.94 -17.75
N PHE A 128 1.79 10.78 -17.12
CA PHE A 128 2.10 9.50 -17.75
C PHE A 128 1.03 8.41 -17.61
N ALA A 129 0.00 8.61 -16.80
CA ALA A 129 -1.01 7.57 -16.57
C ALA A 129 -1.65 7.02 -17.87
N ALA A 130 -1.87 7.89 -18.87
CA ALA A 130 -2.44 7.49 -20.16
C ALA A 130 -1.49 6.65 -21.07
N THR A 131 -0.22 6.53 -20.69
CA THR A 131 0.74 5.70 -21.45
C THR A 131 0.60 4.20 -21.14
N PHE A 132 -0.08 3.83 -20.04
CA PHE A 132 -0.29 2.46 -19.62
C PHE A 132 -1.54 1.83 -20.25
N ASP A 133 -1.57 0.51 -20.37
CA ASP A 133 -2.75 -0.23 -20.81
C ASP A 133 -3.83 -0.26 -19.70
N LEU A 134 -3.38 -0.21 -18.44
CA LEU A 134 -4.20 0.02 -17.26
C LEU A 134 -3.39 0.80 -16.22
N PHE A 135 -3.97 1.81 -15.61
CA PHE A 135 -3.38 2.57 -14.52
C PHE A 135 -4.22 2.41 -13.24
N LEU A 136 -3.63 1.87 -12.19
CA LEU A 136 -4.30 1.66 -10.91
C LEU A 136 -3.82 2.66 -9.87
N THR A 137 -4.77 3.21 -9.11
CA THR A 137 -4.49 4.14 -8.02
C THR A 137 -5.07 3.64 -6.70
N ASN A 138 -4.35 3.85 -5.60
CA ASN A 138 -4.84 3.58 -4.25
C ASN A 138 -5.89 4.60 -3.77
N ALA A 139 -6.13 5.68 -4.53
CA ALA A 139 -7.10 6.74 -4.20
C ALA A 139 -8.29 6.72 -5.17
N PRO A 140 -9.46 6.19 -4.78
CA PRO A 140 -10.63 6.10 -5.66
C PRO A 140 -11.05 7.43 -6.28
N GLY A 141 -10.92 8.54 -5.55
CA GLY A 141 -11.21 9.89 -6.03
C GLY A 141 -10.30 10.38 -7.18
N CYS A 142 -9.15 9.72 -7.42
CA CYS A 142 -8.27 10.03 -8.55
C CYS A 142 -8.68 9.33 -9.84
N VAL A 143 -9.47 8.26 -9.80
CA VAL A 143 -9.88 7.50 -10.99
C VAL A 143 -10.58 8.37 -12.03
N PRO A 144 -11.61 9.19 -11.70
CA PRO A 144 -12.25 10.07 -12.68
C PRO A 144 -11.26 11.07 -13.28
N ARG A 145 -10.30 11.57 -12.48
CA ARG A 145 -9.28 12.53 -12.94
C ARG A 145 -8.35 11.90 -13.98
N TYR A 146 -7.91 10.67 -13.77
CA TYR A 146 -7.12 9.93 -14.74
C TYR A 146 -7.88 9.64 -16.04
N ARG A 147 -9.16 9.24 -15.90
CA ARG A 147 -10.02 8.99 -17.07
C ARG A 147 -10.23 10.24 -17.90
N ALA A 148 -10.38 11.41 -17.27
CA ALA A 148 -10.45 12.69 -17.97
C ALA A 148 -9.18 13.05 -18.76
N LEU A 149 -8.02 12.47 -18.39
CA LEU A 149 -6.76 12.57 -19.12
C LEU A 149 -6.56 11.48 -20.19
N GLY A 150 -7.60 10.69 -20.47
CA GLY A 150 -7.55 9.60 -21.43
C GLY A 150 -6.91 8.30 -20.93
N ALA A 151 -6.59 8.20 -19.64
CA ALA A 151 -6.07 6.96 -19.07
C ALA A 151 -7.19 5.94 -18.84
N ARG A 152 -6.95 4.68 -19.17
CA ARG A 152 -7.76 3.58 -18.68
C ARG A 152 -7.38 3.35 -17.21
N ALA A 153 -8.18 3.86 -16.28
CA ALA A 153 -7.83 3.87 -14.87
C ALA A 153 -8.86 3.14 -13.99
N GLY A 154 -8.38 2.53 -12.92
CA GLY A 154 -9.15 1.83 -11.91
C GLY A 154 -8.58 1.99 -10.50
N VAL A 155 -9.31 1.49 -9.51
CA VAL A 155 -8.84 1.43 -8.12
C VAL A 155 -7.92 0.21 -7.96
N LEU A 156 -6.76 0.41 -7.36
CA LEU A 156 -5.90 -0.67 -6.90
C LEU A 156 -6.56 -1.36 -5.71
N PRO A 157 -6.87 -2.65 -5.78
CA PRO A 157 -7.28 -3.40 -4.60
C PRO A 157 -6.13 -3.43 -3.60
N ILE A 158 -6.41 -3.08 -2.34
CA ILE A 158 -5.40 -3.11 -1.27
C ILE A 158 -5.33 -4.54 -0.71
N ALA A 159 -4.12 -5.01 -0.47
CA ALA A 159 -3.88 -6.34 0.07
C ALA A 159 -2.60 -6.37 0.92
N THR A 160 -2.47 -7.41 1.70
CA THR A 160 -1.29 -7.76 2.49
C THR A 160 -0.63 -9.03 1.96
N ASN A 161 0.50 -9.39 2.56
CA ASN A 161 1.14 -10.67 2.33
C ASN A 161 1.25 -11.43 3.66
N GLU A 162 0.48 -12.50 3.78
CA GLU A 162 0.40 -13.32 4.98
C GLU A 162 1.72 -14.04 5.34
N ALA A 163 2.66 -14.13 4.41
CA ALA A 163 4.00 -14.63 4.71
C ALA A 163 4.83 -13.62 5.53
N PHE A 164 4.46 -12.34 5.51
CA PHE A 164 5.13 -11.28 6.27
C PHE A 164 4.29 -10.81 7.45
N PHE A 165 2.96 -10.74 7.30
CA PHE A 165 2.05 -10.31 8.34
C PHE A 165 1.20 -11.49 8.82
N HIS A 166 1.67 -12.14 9.87
CA HIS A 166 1.05 -13.30 10.51
C HIS A 166 1.14 -13.16 12.04
N PRO A 167 0.34 -13.88 12.80
CA PRO A 167 0.48 -13.94 14.25
C PRO A 167 1.88 -14.38 14.64
N ALA A 168 2.49 -13.64 15.58
CA ALA A 168 3.82 -13.89 16.10
C ALA A 168 3.78 -14.09 17.63
N PRO A 169 4.82 -14.67 18.24
CA PRO A 169 4.95 -14.70 19.69
C PRO A 169 5.03 -13.27 20.29
N PRO A 170 4.34 -12.99 21.38
CA PRO A 170 4.46 -11.70 22.06
C PRO A 170 5.84 -11.54 22.71
N SER A 171 6.28 -10.29 22.85
CA SER A 171 7.50 -9.88 23.54
C SER A 171 7.19 -8.95 24.69
N SER A 172 7.81 -9.16 25.85
CA SER A 172 7.65 -8.27 27.00
C SER A 172 8.13 -6.84 26.74
N GLU A 173 9.08 -6.66 25.82
CA GLU A 173 9.60 -5.34 25.41
C GLU A 173 8.52 -4.48 24.75
N HIS A 174 7.61 -5.11 24.02
CA HIS A 174 6.54 -4.45 23.28
C HIS A 174 5.17 -4.52 23.97
N ALA A 175 5.10 -5.15 25.15
CA ALA A 175 3.84 -5.29 25.88
C ALA A 175 3.27 -3.93 26.25
N CYS A 176 2.02 -3.65 25.85
CA CYS A 176 1.33 -2.40 26.13
C CYS A 176 -0.20 -2.58 25.98
N GLU A 177 -0.95 -1.62 26.51
CA GLU A 177 -2.39 -1.58 26.29
C GLU A 177 -2.71 -1.12 24.88
N VAL A 178 -2.04 -0.05 24.41
CA VAL A 178 -2.27 0.58 23.10
C VAL A 178 -0.98 0.72 22.32
N LEU A 179 -1.00 0.29 21.07
CA LEU A 179 0.08 0.46 20.12
C LEU A 179 -0.32 1.47 19.05
N VAL A 180 0.52 2.45 18.79
CA VAL A 180 0.40 3.38 17.67
C VAL A 180 1.61 3.17 16.74
N LEU A 181 1.34 2.82 15.48
CA LEU A 181 2.37 2.67 14.45
C LEU A 181 2.21 3.72 13.35
N GLY A 182 3.24 4.52 13.14
CA GLY A 182 3.30 5.52 12.07
C GLY A 182 3.86 6.86 12.50
N ARG A 183 4.18 7.68 11.48
CA ARG A 183 4.77 9.02 11.67
C ARG A 183 3.78 9.98 12.34
N ALA A 184 4.29 10.94 13.10
CA ALA A 184 3.52 12.08 13.59
C ALA A 184 2.97 12.92 12.42
N HIS A 185 1.67 13.22 12.49
CA HIS A 185 0.98 14.16 11.61
C HIS A 185 0.01 14.99 12.45
N PRO A 186 -0.33 16.23 12.05
CA PRO A 186 -1.15 17.13 12.85
C PRO A 186 -2.47 16.54 13.34
N ASP A 187 -3.14 15.73 12.51
CA ASP A 187 -4.42 15.08 12.81
C ASP A 187 -4.35 13.97 13.87
N ARG A 188 -3.14 13.51 14.21
CA ARG A 188 -2.91 12.43 15.18
C ARG A 188 -2.43 12.93 16.53
N LEU A 189 -1.93 14.16 16.60
CA LEU A 189 -1.24 14.65 17.79
C LEU A 189 -2.16 14.67 19.02
N GLU A 190 -3.36 15.20 18.86
CA GLU A 190 -4.32 15.28 19.96
C GLU A 190 -4.80 13.89 20.41
N PRO A 191 -5.30 12.98 19.52
CA PRO A 191 -5.74 11.67 19.97
C PRO A 191 -4.61 10.81 20.53
N VAL A 192 -3.39 10.88 19.99
CA VAL A 192 -2.27 10.09 20.52
C VAL A 192 -1.79 10.63 21.87
N ARG A 193 -1.78 11.95 22.07
CA ARG A 193 -1.50 12.53 23.39
C ARG A 193 -2.51 12.05 24.44
N ALA A 194 -3.80 12.07 24.09
CA ALA A 194 -4.86 11.61 24.99
C ALA A 194 -4.74 10.11 25.33
N LEU A 195 -4.27 9.29 24.38
CA LEU A 195 -3.96 7.86 24.64
C LEU A 195 -2.78 7.71 25.60
N VAL A 196 -1.67 8.39 25.36
CA VAL A 196 -0.46 8.32 26.21
C VAL A 196 -0.73 8.79 27.63
N GLU A 197 -1.61 9.77 27.82
CA GLU A 197 -1.99 10.29 29.15
C GLU A 197 -2.85 9.31 29.97
N ARG A 198 -3.56 8.38 29.33
CA ARG A 198 -4.59 7.56 29.97
C ARG A 198 -4.36 6.05 29.92
N PHE A 199 -3.49 5.58 29.06
CA PHE A 199 -3.21 4.16 28.85
C PHE A 199 -1.71 3.92 28.71
N ASP A 200 -1.28 2.70 29.03
CA ASP A 200 0.07 2.25 28.66
C ASP A 200 0.18 2.17 27.14
N THR A 201 0.75 3.22 26.55
CA THR A 201 0.75 3.43 25.11
C THR A 201 2.17 3.45 24.56
N HIS A 202 2.47 2.53 23.64
CA HIS A 202 3.70 2.53 22.87
C HIS A 202 3.48 3.22 21.53
N VAL A 203 4.31 4.21 21.21
CA VAL A 203 4.24 4.99 19.98
C VAL A 203 5.50 4.79 19.17
N TYR A 204 5.39 4.16 18.00
CA TYR A 204 6.50 3.95 17.06
C TYR A 204 6.31 4.77 15.79
N GLY A 205 7.37 5.46 15.37
CA GLY A 205 7.40 6.30 14.18
C GLY A 205 8.23 7.56 14.39
N GLU A 206 8.42 8.31 13.33
CA GLU A 206 9.19 9.55 13.34
C GLU A 206 8.35 10.75 13.75
N GLY A 207 9.00 11.79 14.32
CA GLY A 207 8.44 13.11 14.55
C GLY A 207 7.62 13.27 15.84
N TRP A 208 7.45 12.25 16.66
CA TRP A 208 6.63 12.32 17.87
C TRP A 208 7.28 13.17 18.98
N ASP A 209 8.59 13.05 19.17
CA ASP A 209 9.34 13.78 20.21
C ASP A 209 9.29 15.31 19.96
N GLU A 210 9.24 15.74 18.70
CA GLU A 210 9.10 17.14 18.29
C GLU A 210 7.78 17.76 18.79
N HIS A 211 6.80 16.91 19.09
CA HIS A 211 5.48 17.31 19.60
C HIS A 211 5.27 16.96 21.08
N GLY A 212 6.35 16.62 21.80
CA GLY A 212 6.28 16.28 23.23
C GLY A 212 5.57 14.95 23.54
N ILE A 213 5.53 14.03 22.57
CA ILE A 213 5.04 12.66 22.74
C ILE A 213 6.27 11.74 22.65
N ALA A 214 6.56 11.00 23.73
CA ALA A 214 7.70 10.10 23.75
C ALA A 214 7.58 9.00 22.68
N GLY A 215 8.38 9.11 21.62
CA GLY A 215 8.45 8.14 20.55
C GLY A 215 9.48 7.05 20.86
N ARG A 216 9.19 5.81 20.44
CA ARG A 216 10.12 4.68 20.57
C ARG A 216 10.96 4.46 19.31
N GLY A 217 10.98 5.44 18.38
CA GLY A 217 11.69 5.34 17.11
C GLY A 217 11.00 4.44 16.08
N LEU A 218 11.77 3.93 15.13
CA LEU A 218 11.28 3.07 14.05
C LEU A 218 11.52 1.60 14.39
N ILE A 219 10.54 0.75 14.07
CA ILE A 219 10.66 -0.71 14.13
C ILE A 219 10.34 -1.32 12.77
N TYR A 220 10.95 -2.46 12.47
CA TYR A 220 10.80 -3.15 11.19
C TYR A 220 10.77 -4.67 11.38
N GLY A 221 10.29 -5.38 10.35
CA GLY A 221 10.33 -6.83 10.30
C GLY A 221 9.66 -7.51 11.49
N ASP A 222 10.38 -8.41 12.14
CA ASP A 222 9.87 -9.22 13.25
C ASP A 222 9.51 -8.38 14.48
N ASP A 223 10.16 -7.22 14.71
CA ASP A 223 9.80 -6.31 15.80
C ASP A 223 8.40 -5.72 15.61
N VAL A 224 7.99 -5.45 14.37
CA VAL A 224 6.61 -5.01 14.08
C VAL A 224 5.61 -6.11 14.43
N LEU A 225 5.89 -7.36 14.06
CA LEU A 225 5.04 -8.51 14.39
C LEU A 225 4.98 -8.75 15.89
N ALA A 226 6.11 -8.67 16.58
CA ALA A 226 6.19 -8.79 18.03
C ALA A 226 5.40 -7.68 18.73
N ALA A 227 5.48 -6.42 18.26
CA ALA A 227 4.72 -5.31 18.80
C ALA A 227 3.20 -5.49 18.60
N LEU A 228 2.77 -5.90 17.39
CA LEU A 228 1.37 -6.20 17.09
C LEU A 228 0.82 -7.35 17.95
N ALA A 229 1.64 -8.38 18.19
CA ALA A 229 1.25 -9.54 19.01
C ALA A 229 1.21 -9.21 20.51
N SER A 230 2.00 -8.23 20.97
CA SER A 230 2.14 -7.87 22.38
C SER A 230 1.15 -6.80 22.83
N ALA A 231 0.65 -5.99 21.91
CA ALA A 231 -0.33 -4.95 22.19
C ALA A 231 -1.74 -5.53 22.33
N ARG A 232 -2.51 -4.98 23.28
CA ARG A 232 -3.91 -5.35 23.41
C ARG A 232 -4.77 -4.73 22.31
N ILE A 233 -4.44 -3.49 21.90
CA ILE A 233 -5.15 -2.67 20.91
C ILE A 233 -4.13 -1.98 20.03
N THR A 234 -4.37 -1.93 18.71
CA THR A 234 -3.54 -1.18 17.76
C THR A 234 -4.38 -0.09 17.11
N VAL A 235 -3.87 1.15 17.13
CA VAL A 235 -4.55 2.31 16.53
C VAL A 235 -3.83 2.73 15.24
N ILE A 236 -4.58 2.91 14.16
CA ILE A 236 -4.10 3.42 12.87
C ILE A 236 -4.93 4.60 12.40
N PHE A 237 -4.28 5.58 11.76
CA PHE A 237 -4.92 6.79 11.23
C PHE A 237 -4.78 6.86 9.71
N PHE A 238 -5.83 7.36 9.02
CA PHE A 238 -5.93 7.30 7.57
C PHE A 238 -5.53 8.56 6.80
N ARG A 239 -5.14 9.66 7.46
CA ARG A 239 -4.70 10.84 6.72
C ARG A 239 -3.28 10.69 6.18
N THR A 240 -3.06 11.21 4.96
CA THR A 240 -1.74 11.37 4.34
C THR A 240 -1.05 12.64 4.86
N GLY A 241 0.23 12.83 4.52
CA GLY A 241 0.96 14.07 4.79
C GLY A 241 0.31 15.30 4.14
N GLY A 242 -0.36 15.14 3.01
CA GLY A 242 -1.17 16.16 2.34
C GLY A 242 -2.56 16.37 2.94
N GLY A 243 -2.91 15.70 4.05
CA GLY A 243 -4.20 15.83 4.74
C GLY A 243 -5.36 15.05 4.12
N HIS A 244 -5.11 14.25 3.09
CA HIS A 244 -6.13 13.44 2.42
C HIS A 244 -6.45 12.17 3.21
N ALA A 245 -7.73 11.84 3.35
CA ALA A 245 -8.14 10.56 3.88
C ALA A 245 -7.88 9.45 2.85
N LEU A 246 -7.23 8.36 3.28
CA LEU A 246 -6.85 7.25 2.41
C LEU A 246 -6.71 5.98 3.22
N VAL A 247 -7.32 4.89 2.74
CA VAL A 247 -7.14 3.56 3.35
C VAL A 247 -5.68 3.15 3.25
N LYS A 248 -5.08 2.82 4.39
CA LYS A 248 -3.67 2.42 4.49
C LYS A 248 -3.52 0.91 4.42
N VAL A 249 -2.46 0.44 3.78
CA VAL A 249 -2.13 -1.00 3.77
C VAL A 249 -1.96 -1.57 5.17
N GLY A 250 -1.43 -0.79 6.11
CA GLY A 250 -1.28 -1.20 7.51
C GLY A 250 -2.56 -1.69 8.19
N LEU A 251 -3.74 -1.26 7.73
CA LEU A 251 -5.01 -1.81 8.20
C LEU A 251 -5.11 -3.32 7.93
N PHE A 252 -4.71 -3.74 6.72
CA PHE A 252 -4.72 -5.15 6.30
C PHE A 252 -3.58 -5.92 6.95
N ASP A 253 -2.40 -5.33 7.02
CA ASP A 253 -1.20 -5.92 7.63
C ASP A 253 -1.44 -6.25 9.12
N PHE A 254 -1.98 -5.27 9.86
CA PHE A 254 -2.23 -5.43 11.30
C PHE A 254 -3.35 -6.44 11.58
N ALA A 255 -4.43 -6.40 10.79
CA ALA A 255 -5.50 -7.38 10.90
C ALA A 255 -5.01 -8.80 10.53
N ALA A 256 -4.17 -8.96 9.49
CA ALA A 256 -3.55 -10.24 9.13
C ALA A 256 -2.65 -10.79 10.25
N ALA A 257 -1.91 -9.91 10.94
CA ALA A 257 -1.10 -10.26 12.11
C ALA A 257 -1.95 -10.59 13.36
N GLY A 258 -3.28 -10.43 13.30
CA GLY A 258 -4.18 -10.74 14.39
C GLY A 258 -4.33 -9.63 15.43
N ALA A 259 -3.99 -8.38 15.10
CA ALA A 259 -4.21 -7.25 15.98
C ALA A 259 -5.69 -6.84 16.06
N LEU A 260 -6.14 -6.33 17.23
CA LEU A 260 -7.38 -5.56 17.30
C LEU A 260 -7.11 -4.15 16.77
N VAL A 261 -7.68 -3.82 15.62
CA VAL A 261 -7.41 -2.54 14.96
C VAL A 261 -8.54 -1.55 15.22
N LEU A 262 -8.16 -0.40 15.79
CA LEU A 262 -9.00 0.78 15.92
C LEU A 262 -8.58 1.82 14.88
N THR A 263 -9.56 2.45 14.22
CA THR A 263 -9.28 3.48 13.23
C THR A 263 -10.38 4.54 13.15
N ASN A 264 -10.03 5.75 12.75
CA ASN A 264 -11.05 6.76 12.48
C ASN A 264 -11.99 6.28 11.35
N ARG A 265 -13.32 6.52 11.52
CA ARG A 265 -14.32 6.12 10.51
C ARG A 265 -14.10 6.89 9.22
N PHE A 266 -14.28 6.16 8.13
CA PHE A 266 -14.06 6.68 6.80
C PHE A 266 -14.76 5.76 5.80
N ALA A 267 -15.64 6.31 4.97
CA ALA A 267 -16.57 5.54 4.13
C ALA A 267 -15.89 4.50 3.22
N GLU A 268 -14.65 4.75 2.74
CA GLU A 268 -13.95 3.78 1.89
C GLU A 268 -13.49 2.52 2.64
N VAL A 269 -13.36 2.57 3.97
CA VAL A 269 -13.01 1.40 4.78
C VAL A 269 -14.14 0.37 4.77
N GLU A 270 -15.40 0.83 4.69
CA GLU A 270 -16.59 -0.03 4.64
C GLU A 270 -16.64 -0.94 3.40
N ARG A 271 -15.83 -0.63 2.38
CA ARG A 271 -15.63 -1.52 1.22
C ARG A 271 -14.81 -2.76 1.54
N TYR A 272 -14.10 -2.74 2.65
CA TYR A 272 -13.13 -3.76 3.03
C TYR A 272 -13.49 -4.47 4.32
N PHE A 273 -14.06 -3.73 5.30
CA PHE A 273 -14.33 -4.23 6.65
C PHE A 273 -15.65 -3.71 7.20
N ASP A 274 -16.30 -4.53 8.00
CA ASP A 274 -17.47 -4.15 8.79
C ASP A 274 -17.00 -3.58 10.14
N TYR A 275 -17.33 -2.31 10.41
CA TYR A 275 -17.08 -1.69 11.71
C TYR A 275 -17.87 -2.37 12.84
N GLY A 276 -17.21 -2.56 13.97
CA GLY A 276 -17.76 -3.24 15.17
C GLY A 276 -17.71 -4.76 15.10
N ARG A 277 -17.45 -5.33 13.93
CA ARG A 277 -17.36 -6.79 13.74
C ARG A 277 -15.95 -7.26 13.33
N GLU A 278 -15.30 -6.54 12.42
CA GLU A 278 -13.98 -6.92 11.84
C GLU A 278 -12.88 -5.96 12.23
N ILE A 279 -13.25 -4.69 12.45
CA ILE A 279 -12.42 -3.61 12.98
C ILE A 279 -13.28 -2.69 13.84
N VAL A 280 -12.66 -1.79 14.59
CA VAL A 280 -13.36 -0.82 15.44
C VAL A 280 -13.20 0.59 14.87
N GLY A 281 -14.30 1.34 14.75
CA GLY A 281 -14.30 2.72 14.25
C GLY A 281 -14.46 3.73 15.38
N PHE A 282 -13.88 4.94 15.18
CA PHE A 282 -14.14 6.12 16.01
C PHE A 282 -14.20 7.39 15.16
N ASP A 283 -14.96 8.40 15.63
CA ASP A 283 -15.13 9.69 14.98
C ASP A 283 -14.50 10.86 15.75
N SER A 284 -14.21 10.64 17.03
CA SER A 284 -13.61 11.64 17.92
C SER A 284 -12.59 11.01 18.87
N THR A 285 -11.77 11.84 19.50
CA THR A 285 -10.83 11.40 20.54
C THR A 285 -11.58 10.81 21.74
N ASP A 286 -12.70 11.40 22.17
CA ASP A 286 -13.48 10.87 23.28
C ASP A 286 -14.03 9.47 22.96
N GLU A 287 -14.53 9.25 21.74
CA GLU A 287 -14.96 7.92 21.32
C GLU A 287 -13.79 6.94 21.24
N LEU A 288 -12.63 7.36 20.72
CA LEU A 288 -11.42 6.52 20.70
C LEU A 288 -11.08 6.04 22.12
N LEU A 289 -11.05 6.95 23.09
CA LEU A 289 -10.76 6.61 24.50
C LEU A 289 -11.80 5.68 25.11
N ALA A 290 -13.08 5.90 24.79
CA ALA A 290 -14.18 5.03 25.22
C ALA A 290 -14.06 3.62 24.61
N GLN A 291 -13.76 3.51 23.31
CA GLN A 291 -13.54 2.23 22.64
C GLN A 291 -12.32 1.48 23.20
N VAL A 292 -11.21 2.20 23.44
CA VAL A 292 -10.03 1.58 24.07
C VAL A 292 -10.40 1.02 25.45
N ARG A 293 -11.07 1.79 26.30
CA ARG A 293 -11.51 1.32 27.62
C ARG A 293 -12.41 0.09 27.49
N HIS A 294 -13.42 0.16 26.62
CA HIS A 294 -14.35 -0.93 26.40
C HIS A 294 -13.63 -2.24 26.05
N TYR A 295 -12.75 -2.24 25.04
CA TYR A 295 -12.09 -3.47 24.61
C TYR A 295 -10.96 -3.94 25.57
N LEU A 296 -10.42 -3.06 26.40
CA LEU A 296 -9.56 -3.48 27.50
C LEU A 296 -10.35 -4.22 28.60
N ASP A 297 -11.58 -3.80 28.86
CA ASP A 297 -12.46 -4.39 29.87
C ASP A 297 -13.22 -5.64 29.36
N HIS A 298 -13.34 -5.81 27.99
CA HIS A 298 -14.05 -6.91 27.33
C HIS A 298 -13.15 -7.72 26.41
N PRO A 299 -12.20 -8.50 26.95
CA PRO A 299 -11.20 -9.22 26.15
C PRO A 299 -11.78 -10.27 25.18
N ASP A 300 -12.92 -10.86 25.52
CA ASP A 300 -13.60 -11.85 24.66
C ASP A 300 -14.20 -11.19 23.40
N GLU A 301 -14.78 -10.00 23.54
CA GLU A 301 -15.27 -9.22 22.40
C GLU A 301 -14.07 -8.78 21.51
N ALA A 302 -12.99 -8.32 22.15
CA ALA A 302 -11.75 -7.98 21.45
C ALA A 302 -11.21 -9.17 20.64
N ALA A 303 -11.22 -10.37 21.21
CA ALA A 303 -10.78 -11.59 20.54
C ALA A 303 -11.68 -11.94 19.34
N ALA A 304 -12.99 -11.78 19.46
CA ALA A 304 -13.95 -12.03 18.40
C ALA A 304 -13.72 -11.07 17.20
N VAL A 305 -13.53 -9.77 17.44
CA VAL A 305 -13.26 -8.78 16.39
C VAL A 305 -11.92 -9.05 15.69
N ARG A 306 -10.85 -9.37 16.46
CA ARG A 306 -9.55 -9.78 15.89
C ARG A 306 -9.68 -10.97 14.95
N ALA A 307 -10.39 -12.01 15.38
CA ALA A 307 -10.56 -13.22 14.60
C ALA A 307 -11.32 -12.95 13.30
N ALA A 308 -12.40 -12.16 13.37
CA ALA A 308 -13.21 -11.80 12.22
C ALA A 308 -12.43 -10.93 11.22
N GLY A 309 -11.72 -9.89 11.69
CA GLY A 309 -10.88 -9.03 10.86
C GLY A 309 -9.79 -9.81 10.14
N ARG A 310 -9.09 -10.69 10.86
CA ARG A 310 -8.08 -11.58 10.26
C ARG A 310 -8.67 -12.51 9.21
N ALA A 311 -9.80 -13.15 9.51
CA ALA A 311 -10.48 -14.05 8.57
C ALA A 311 -10.87 -13.32 7.28
N ARG A 312 -11.39 -12.09 7.40
CA ARG A 312 -11.73 -11.22 6.27
C ARG A 312 -10.54 -10.96 5.36
N VAL A 313 -9.41 -10.56 5.97
CA VAL A 313 -8.17 -10.25 5.21
C VAL A 313 -7.65 -11.49 4.49
N LEU A 314 -7.56 -12.63 5.17
CA LEU A 314 -7.04 -13.85 4.57
C LEU A 314 -7.92 -14.38 3.44
N ALA A 315 -9.23 -14.17 3.52
CA ALA A 315 -10.16 -14.61 2.49
C ALA A 315 -10.11 -13.75 1.22
N GLU A 316 -9.96 -12.43 1.35
CA GLU A 316 -10.23 -11.52 0.23
C GLU A 316 -9.11 -10.52 -0.09
N HIS A 317 -8.19 -10.29 0.85
CA HIS A 317 -7.22 -9.19 0.81
C HIS A 317 -5.76 -9.63 0.94
N THR A 318 -5.43 -10.83 0.44
CA THR A 318 -4.03 -11.23 0.23
C THR A 318 -3.60 -10.96 -1.21
N TRP A 319 -2.33 -10.68 -1.44
CA TRP A 319 -1.85 -10.41 -2.81
C TRP A 319 -2.10 -11.58 -3.78
N PRO A 320 -1.93 -12.86 -3.38
CA PRO A 320 -2.31 -13.98 -4.26
C PRO A 320 -3.80 -13.98 -4.66
N ALA A 321 -4.70 -13.60 -3.75
CA ALA A 321 -6.14 -13.49 -4.03
C ALA A 321 -6.51 -12.27 -4.89
N VAL A 322 -5.73 -11.20 -4.81
CA VAL A 322 -5.98 -9.93 -5.50
C VAL A 322 -5.46 -9.93 -6.94
N TRP A 323 -4.31 -10.54 -7.21
CA TRP A 323 -3.71 -10.52 -8.53
C TRP A 323 -4.62 -11.04 -9.66
N PRO A 324 -5.38 -12.13 -9.52
CA PRO A 324 -6.33 -12.57 -10.55
C PRO A 324 -7.35 -11.48 -10.91
N ARG A 325 -7.80 -10.69 -9.94
CA ARG A 325 -8.73 -9.58 -10.18
C ARG A 325 -8.09 -8.43 -10.95
N ILE A 326 -6.82 -8.10 -10.67
CA ILE A 326 -6.04 -7.10 -11.42
C ILE A 326 -5.83 -7.56 -12.86
N LEU A 327 -5.42 -8.81 -13.06
CA LEU A 327 -5.20 -9.39 -14.38
C LEU A 327 -6.49 -9.46 -15.20
N ALA A 328 -7.62 -9.80 -14.58
CA ALA A 328 -8.92 -9.76 -15.23
C ALA A 328 -9.32 -8.35 -15.66
N GLN A 329 -9.03 -7.32 -14.87
CA GLN A 329 -9.25 -5.93 -15.29
C GLN A 329 -8.38 -5.56 -16.50
N LEU A 330 -7.12 -5.98 -16.50
CA LEU A 330 -6.19 -5.70 -17.61
C LEU A 330 -6.62 -6.41 -18.91
N GLY A 331 -7.19 -7.62 -18.80
CA GLY A 331 -7.64 -8.44 -19.93
C GLY A 331 -8.95 -8.00 -20.58
N LYS A 332 -9.79 -7.17 -19.93
CA LYS A 332 -11.05 -6.66 -20.51
C LYS A 332 -10.79 -5.69 -21.66
N ASP A 333 -11.63 -5.72 -22.66
CA ASP A 333 -11.56 -4.77 -23.78
C ASP A 333 -11.96 -3.35 -23.34
N VAL A 334 -11.41 -2.35 -24.00
CA VAL A 334 -11.70 -0.93 -23.75
C VAL A 334 -13.19 -0.58 -23.95
N GLY A 335 -13.96 -1.42 -24.66
CA GLY A 335 -15.39 -1.21 -24.92
C GLY A 335 -16.34 -1.65 -23.80
N GLU A 336 -15.91 -2.53 -22.88
CA GLU A 336 -16.77 -3.04 -21.78
C GLU A 336 -16.69 -2.23 -20.48
N ALA A 337 -15.79 -1.27 -20.40
CA ALA A 337 -15.57 -0.48 -19.18
C ALA A 337 -16.46 0.79 -19.07
N ALA A 338 -17.39 1.00 -20.01
CA ALA A 338 -18.27 2.18 -20.07
C ALA A 338 -19.76 1.86 -19.83
N ALA A 339 -20.08 0.66 -19.34
CA ALA A 339 -21.43 0.27 -18.97
C ALA A 339 -21.60 0.22 -17.44
#